data_6438fc4ccb1760ddbc8a7d2d48414536
#
_entry.id   6438fc4ccb1760ddbc8a7d2d48414536
#
_cell.length_a   1.000
_cell.length_b   1.000
_cell.length_c   1.000
_cell.angle_alpha   90.00
_cell.angle_beta   90.00
_cell.angle_gamma   90.00
#
_symmetry.space_group_name_H-M   'P 1'
#
loop_
_entity.id
_entity.type
_entity.pdbx_description
1 polymer ?
#
loop_
_entity_poly.entity_id
_entity_poly.type
_entity_poly.pdbx_seq_one_letter_code
_entity_poly.pdbx_strand_id
1 'polypeptide(L)'
;MIVALLNQKGGVGKTTLALHLAGEWARRGKRVTVIDADPQGSALDWSEQRAREGLKRPFGVIGLARDTVHREAPELARTCDHVIIDGPPRIAGLMRSALLAADLVLIPAQPSPFDGWASAEMLKLIAEARIFRPQLAARFVLNRCGARTILARETAKALARHDPPMLASTIGQRIVFADAARTGRLVADIDDDSSAVQEIAALASEVERIVA
;
A
#
# COMPACT_ATOMS: atom_id res chain seq x y z
N MET A 1 7.56 2.67 -12.08
CA MET A 1 6.20 2.31 -11.65
C MET A 1 5.82 3.10 -10.41
N ILE A 2 4.61 3.68 -10.39
CA ILE A 2 4.07 4.43 -9.24
C ILE A 2 2.85 3.66 -8.70
N VAL A 3 2.92 3.22 -7.44
CA VAL A 3 1.84 2.48 -6.77
C VAL A 3 1.30 3.30 -5.61
N ALA A 4 -0.01 3.57 -5.58
CA ALA A 4 -0.65 4.26 -4.47
C ALA A 4 -1.45 3.29 -3.60
N LEU A 5 -1.27 3.36 -2.28
CA LEU A 5 -2.09 2.64 -1.30
C LEU A 5 -3.14 3.60 -0.75
N LEU A 6 -4.39 3.42 -1.15
CA LEU A 6 -5.48 4.33 -0.83
C LEU A 6 -6.68 3.56 -0.26
N ASN A 7 -7.28 4.10 0.78
CA ASN A 7 -8.60 3.72 1.28
C ASN A 7 -9.10 4.83 2.20
N GLN A 8 -10.38 5.14 2.12
CA GLN A 8 -11.09 6.10 3.00
C GLN A 8 -11.06 5.67 4.47
N LYS A 9 -11.02 4.37 4.73
CA LYS A 9 -10.96 3.82 6.07
C LYS A 9 -9.56 3.92 6.65
N GLY A 10 -9.44 4.47 7.86
CA GLY A 10 -8.22 4.43 8.67
C GLY A 10 -7.95 3.02 9.21
N GLY A 11 -6.68 2.71 9.49
CA GLY A 11 -6.29 1.46 10.15
C GLY A 11 -6.36 0.18 9.30
N VAL A 12 -6.64 0.25 8.01
CA VAL A 12 -6.68 -0.92 7.09
C VAL A 12 -5.30 -1.46 6.73
N GLY A 13 -4.22 -0.77 7.13
CA GLY A 13 -2.84 -1.20 6.93
C GLY A 13 -2.17 -0.63 5.68
N LYS A 14 -2.58 0.53 5.18
CA LYS A 14 -1.93 1.22 4.04
C LYS A 14 -0.44 1.37 4.26
N THR A 15 -0.03 2.08 5.31
CA THR A 15 1.38 2.31 5.67
C THR A 15 2.15 1.00 5.85
N THR A 16 1.55 0.02 6.54
CA THR A 16 2.19 -1.29 6.74
C THR A 16 2.50 -1.95 5.40
N LEU A 17 1.53 -2.00 4.48
CA LEU A 17 1.74 -2.58 3.16
C LEU A 17 2.72 -1.76 2.31
N ALA A 18 2.65 -0.42 2.38
CA ALA A 18 3.57 0.46 1.67
C ALA A 18 5.03 0.19 2.05
N LEU A 19 5.33 0.16 3.34
CA LEU A 19 6.67 -0.09 3.86
C LEU A 19 7.19 -1.49 3.52
N HIS A 20 6.34 -2.53 3.64
CA HIS A 20 6.75 -3.90 3.37
C HIS A 20 6.92 -4.19 1.88
N LEU A 21 6.08 -3.62 1.00
CA LEU A 21 6.28 -3.67 -0.45
C LEU A 21 7.58 -2.96 -0.85
N ALA A 22 7.83 -1.77 -0.29
CA ALA A 22 9.08 -1.04 -0.52
C ALA A 22 10.29 -1.86 -0.11
N GLY A 23 10.22 -2.50 1.07
CA GLY A 23 11.28 -3.37 1.58
C GLY A 23 11.53 -4.58 0.70
N GLU A 24 10.49 -5.24 0.23
CA GLU A 24 10.61 -6.40 -0.65
C GLU A 24 11.23 -6.03 -2.01
N TRP A 25 10.80 -4.94 -2.63
CA TRP A 25 11.41 -4.48 -3.88
C TRP A 25 12.86 -4.02 -3.68
N ALA A 26 13.17 -3.36 -2.57
CA ALA A 26 14.55 -3.00 -2.24
C ALA A 26 15.43 -4.25 -2.04
N ARG A 27 14.89 -5.30 -1.44
CA ARG A 27 15.55 -6.62 -1.28
C ARG A 27 15.82 -7.29 -2.63
N ARG A 28 14.96 -7.07 -3.62
CA ARG A 28 15.14 -7.46 -5.02
C ARG A 28 16.10 -6.56 -5.81
N GLY A 29 16.77 -5.61 -5.15
CA GLY A 29 17.75 -4.70 -5.78
C GLY A 29 17.12 -3.50 -6.50
N LYS A 30 15.82 -3.21 -6.29
CA LYS A 30 15.16 -2.06 -6.87
C LYS A 30 15.42 -0.79 -6.05
N ARG A 31 15.55 0.35 -6.73
CA ARG A 31 15.57 1.67 -6.08
C ARG A 31 14.14 2.09 -5.80
N VAL A 32 13.81 2.23 -4.53
CA VAL A 32 12.43 2.51 -4.10
C VAL A 32 12.37 3.77 -3.25
N THR A 33 11.32 4.57 -3.45
CA THR A 33 10.99 5.70 -2.59
C THR A 33 9.53 5.62 -2.17
N VAL A 34 9.28 5.77 -0.87
CA VAL A 34 7.95 5.92 -0.29
C VAL A 34 7.66 7.40 -0.09
N ILE A 35 6.54 7.87 -0.62
CA ILE A 35 5.96 9.19 -0.34
C ILE A 35 4.92 9.00 0.77
N ASP A 36 5.20 9.53 1.95
CA ASP A 36 4.21 9.66 3.02
C ASP A 36 3.33 10.88 2.72
N ALA A 37 2.16 10.62 2.18
CA ALA A 37 1.17 11.64 1.85
C ALA A 37 0.09 11.78 2.94
N ASP A 38 0.20 11.02 4.04
CA ASP A 38 -0.67 11.18 5.22
C ASP A 38 -0.10 12.27 6.13
N PRO A 39 -0.88 13.31 6.50
CA PRO A 39 -0.44 14.29 7.49
C PRO A 39 -0.07 13.71 8.85
N GLN A 40 -0.50 12.47 9.16
CA GLN A 40 -0.09 11.77 10.39
C GLN A 40 1.38 11.32 10.37
N GLY A 41 2.01 11.20 9.19
CA GLY A 41 3.44 10.95 9.06
C GLY A 41 3.89 9.56 9.51
N SER A 42 3.04 8.54 9.47
CA SER A 42 3.35 7.22 10.03
C SER A 42 4.53 6.51 9.34
N ALA A 43 4.72 6.72 8.04
CA ALA A 43 5.88 6.15 7.33
C ALA A 43 7.17 6.92 7.67
N LEU A 44 7.08 8.23 7.88
CA LEU A 44 8.19 9.04 8.38
C LEU A 44 8.60 8.63 9.79
N ASP A 45 7.65 8.50 10.71
CA ASP A 45 7.89 8.04 12.09
C ASP A 45 8.60 6.68 12.11
N TRP A 46 8.15 5.74 11.26
CA TRP A 46 8.81 4.46 11.10
C TRP A 46 10.26 4.60 10.63
N SER A 47 10.51 5.48 9.65
CA SER A 47 11.85 5.72 9.10
C SER A 47 12.78 6.37 10.14
N GLU A 48 12.27 7.29 10.96
CA GLU A 48 13.00 7.87 12.08
C GLU A 48 13.31 6.84 13.16
N GLN A 49 12.33 6.01 13.53
CA GLN A 49 12.54 4.94 14.50
C GLN A 49 13.61 3.95 14.02
N ARG A 50 13.58 3.60 12.73
CA ARG A 50 14.62 2.75 12.11
C ARG A 50 16.02 3.37 12.25
N ALA A 51 16.14 4.68 12.05
CA ALA A 51 17.41 5.39 12.21
C ALA A 51 17.88 5.42 13.67
N ARG A 52 16.96 5.61 14.63
CA ARG A 52 17.26 5.56 16.09
C ARG A 52 17.77 4.18 16.52
N GLU A 53 17.26 3.12 15.94
CA GLU A 53 17.73 1.75 16.17
C GLU A 53 19.06 1.43 15.45
N GLY A 54 19.65 2.38 14.74
CA GLY A 54 20.90 2.19 13.99
C GLY A 54 20.77 1.24 12.79
N LEU A 55 19.54 0.99 12.31
CA LEU A 55 19.28 0.07 11.22
C LEU A 55 19.52 0.74 9.86
N LYS A 56 20.08 -0.02 8.90
CA LYS A 56 20.30 0.47 7.54
C LYS A 56 18.96 0.82 6.86
N ARG A 57 18.90 1.94 6.15
CA ARG A 57 17.76 2.31 5.30
C ARG A 57 17.77 1.48 4.01
N PRO A 58 16.77 0.64 3.76
CA PRO A 58 16.69 -0.12 2.51
C PRO A 58 16.11 0.68 1.36
N PHE A 59 15.33 1.74 1.63
CA PHE A 59 14.67 2.62 0.65
C PHE A 59 14.52 4.03 1.23
N GLY A 60 14.19 5.00 0.36
CA GLY A 60 13.89 6.37 0.76
C GLY A 60 12.47 6.52 1.32
N VAL A 61 12.28 7.39 2.32
CA VAL A 61 10.96 7.84 2.78
C VAL A 61 10.97 9.36 2.82
N ILE A 62 9.99 9.99 2.17
CA ILE A 62 9.83 11.45 2.14
C ILE A 62 8.40 11.83 2.49
N GLY A 63 8.23 12.91 3.23
CA GLY A 63 6.90 13.46 3.55
C GLY A 63 6.42 14.42 2.47
N LEU A 64 5.23 14.19 1.93
CA LEU A 64 4.59 15.08 0.97
C LEU A 64 3.06 15.03 1.12
N ALA A 65 2.57 15.53 2.25
CA ALA A 65 1.14 15.63 2.53
C ALA A 65 0.53 16.88 1.86
N ARG A 66 0.66 16.98 0.54
CA ARG A 66 0.17 18.09 -0.29
C ARG A 66 -0.50 17.57 -1.55
N ASP A 67 -1.41 18.35 -2.10
CA ASP A 67 -2.12 18.04 -3.36
C ASP A 67 -1.22 18.13 -4.62
N THR A 68 0.07 18.41 -4.45
CA THR A 68 1.09 18.40 -5.50
C THR A 68 1.72 17.03 -5.75
N VAL A 69 1.33 15.96 -5.03
CA VAL A 69 1.84 14.59 -5.22
C VAL A 69 1.82 14.15 -6.69
N HIS A 70 0.80 14.57 -7.45
CA HIS A 70 0.66 14.22 -8.88
C HIS A 70 1.77 14.83 -9.76
N ARG A 71 2.49 15.85 -9.30
CA ARG A 71 3.65 16.44 -9.99
C ARG A 71 4.96 15.83 -9.52
N GLU A 72 5.09 15.65 -8.21
CA GLU A 72 6.34 15.22 -7.58
C GLU A 72 6.62 13.72 -7.76
N ALA A 73 5.59 12.88 -7.68
CA ALA A 73 5.77 11.43 -7.80
C ALA A 73 6.33 10.99 -9.17
N PRO A 74 5.87 11.55 -10.33
CA PRO A 74 6.48 11.25 -11.62
C PRO A 74 7.94 11.71 -11.74
N GLU A 75 8.34 12.82 -11.12
CA GLU A 75 9.73 13.28 -11.11
C GLU A 75 10.63 12.30 -10.33
N LEU A 76 10.17 11.84 -9.18
CA LEU A 76 10.87 10.81 -8.41
C LEU A 76 10.99 9.49 -9.17
N ALA A 77 9.95 9.10 -9.92
CA ALA A 77 9.95 7.89 -10.73
C ALA A 77 10.98 7.90 -11.88
N ARG A 78 11.57 9.05 -12.23
CA ARG A 78 12.69 9.13 -13.17
C ARG A 78 14.01 8.62 -12.58
N THR A 79 14.15 8.67 -11.26
CA THR A 79 15.37 8.28 -10.53
C THR A 79 15.22 6.99 -9.75
N CYS A 80 13.99 6.52 -9.56
CA CYS A 80 13.65 5.29 -8.84
C CYS A 80 12.99 4.28 -9.76
N ASP A 81 13.17 3.00 -9.46
CA ASP A 81 12.46 1.92 -10.18
C ASP A 81 11.00 1.86 -9.74
N HIS A 82 10.74 2.11 -8.45
CA HIS A 82 9.40 2.16 -7.87
C HIS A 82 9.22 3.36 -6.94
N VAL A 83 8.06 3.99 -7.05
CA VAL A 83 7.56 5.00 -6.10
C VAL A 83 6.29 4.45 -5.48
N ILE A 84 6.19 4.49 -4.16
CA ILE A 84 4.99 4.10 -3.42
C ILE A 84 4.41 5.36 -2.76
N ILE A 85 3.12 5.58 -2.94
CA ILE A 85 2.39 6.66 -2.27
C ILE A 85 1.56 6.05 -1.15
N ASP A 86 1.94 6.31 0.10
CA ASP A 86 1.11 5.99 1.28
C ASP A 86 0.12 7.12 1.51
N GLY A 87 -1.13 6.90 1.17
CA GLY A 87 -2.14 7.95 1.15
C GLY A 87 -2.94 8.05 2.45
N PRO A 88 -3.47 9.27 2.74
CA PRO A 88 -4.25 9.53 3.93
C PRO A 88 -5.65 8.88 3.87
N PRO A 89 -6.30 8.64 5.01
CA PRO A 89 -7.74 8.39 5.04
C PRO A 89 -8.51 9.70 4.87
N ARG A 90 -9.62 9.68 4.16
CA ARG A 90 -10.65 10.75 4.12
C ARG A 90 -10.20 12.16 3.66
N ILE A 91 -9.03 12.31 3.06
CA ILE A 91 -8.58 13.60 2.50
C ILE A 91 -8.67 13.55 0.99
N ALA A 92 -9.85 13.92 0.46
CA ALA A 92 -10.18 13.75 -0.95
C ALA A 92 -9.20 14.44 -1.91
N GLY A 93 -8.68 15.63 -1.59
CA GLY A 93 -7.69 16.34 -2.41
C GLY A 93 -6.39 15.58 -2.58
N LEU A 94 -5.82 15.08 -1.47
CA LEU A 94 -4.60 14.28 -1.49
C LEU A 94 -4.81 12.93 -2.19
N MET A 95 -5.96 12.29 -1.96
CA MET A 95 -6.30 11.04 -2.62
C MET A 95 -6.43 11.22 -4.13
N ARG A 96 -7.10 12.28 -4.61
CA ARG A 96 -7.18 12.62 -6.04
C ARG A 96 -5.81 12.87 -6.63
N SER A 97 -4.95 13.60 -5.93
CA SER A 97 -3.58 13.86 -6.38
C SER A 97 -2.79 12.55 -6.51
N ALA A 98 -2.88 11.66 -5.53
CA ALA A 98 -2.24 10.35 -5.59
C ALA A 98 -2.77 9.48 -6.75
N LEU A 99 -4.10 9.48 -6.98
CA LEU A 99 -4.73 8.77 -8.10
C LEU A 99 -4.23 9.27 -9.47
N LEU A 100 -4.03 10.58 -9.62
CA LEU A 100 -3.53 11.17 -10.86
C LEU A 100 -2.06 10.82 -11.13
N ALA A 101 -1.28 10.55 -10.09
CA ALA A 101 0.13 10.14 -10.21
C ALA A 101 0.29 8.63 -10.49
N ALA A 102 -0.59 7.80 -9.95
CA ALA A 102 -0.40 6.36 -9.89
C ALA A 102 -0.58 5.66 -11.24
N ASP A 103 0.20 4.59 -11.44
CA ASP A 103 -0.02 3.58 -12.48
C ASP A 103 -0.99 2.50 -11.95
N LEU A 104 -0.87 2.18 -10.66
CA LEU A 104 -1.73 1.22 -9.95
C LEU A 104 -2.16 1.76 -8.60
N VAL A 105 -3.42 1.60 -8.28
CA VAL A 105 -3.97 1.81 -6.93
C VAL A 105 -4.24 0.47 -6.27
N LEU A 106 -3.64 0.25 -5.11
CA LEU A 106 -3.97 -0.84 -4.20
C LEU A 106 -4.95 -0.31 -3.15
N ILE A 107 -6.04 -1.03 -2.97
CA ILE A 107 -7.11 -0.69 -2.02
C ILE A 107 -7.10 -1.77 -0.92
N PRO A 108 -6.35 -1.56 0.19
CA PRO A 108 -6.36 -2.52 1.29
C PRO A 108 -7.75 -2.60 1.91
N ALA A 109 -8.32 -3.80 1.96
CA ALA A 109 -9.59 -4.10 2.60
C ALA A 109 -9.38 -5.16 3.68
N GLN A 110 -10.15 -5.07 4.77
CA GLN A 110 -10.14 -6.07 5.83
C GLN A 110 -11.39 -6.96 5.73
N PRO A 111 -11.35 -8.21 6.21
CA PRO A 111 -12.55 -8.99 6.40
C PRO A 111 -13.47 -8.33 7.44
N SER A 112 -14.40 -7.52 6.99
CA SER A 112 -15.31 -6.77 7.85
C SER A 112 -16.64 -6.52 7.12
N PRO A 113 -17.80 -6.72 7.79
CA PRO A 113 -19.11 -6.41 7.21
C PRO A 113 -19.29 -4.93 6.84
N PHE A 114 -18.50 -4.04 7.47
CA PHE A 114 -18.63 -2.57 7.31
C PHE A 114 -17.72 -1.98 6.24
N ASP A 115 -16.88 -2.76 5.56
CA ASP A 115 -15.92 -2.23 4.59
C ASP A 115 -16.54 -1.89 3.23
N GLY A 116 -17.77 -2.35 2.96
CA GLY A 116 -18.47 -2.08 1.70
C GLY A 116 -18.71 -0.59 1.42
N TRP A 117 -18.97 0.23 2.44
CA TRP A 117 -19.26 1.66 2.27
C TRP A 117 -17.99 2.48 1.98
N ALA A 118 -16.90 2.20 2.68
CA ALA A 118 -15.61 2.84 2.41
C ALA A 118 -15.10 2.51 1.00
N SER A 119 -15.45 1.32 0.51
CA SER A 119 -15.15 0.90 -0.86
C SER A 119 -15.93 1.73 -1.89
N ALA A 120 -17.22 2.02 -1.67
CA ALA A 120 -18.05 2.76 -2.63
C ALA A 120 -17.52 4.18 -2.89
N GLU A 121 -17.11 4.91 -1.83
CA GLU A 121 -16.50 6.23 -1.99
C GLU A 121 -15.15 6.17 -2.71
N MET A 122 -14.35 5.14 -2.42
CA MET A 122 -13.06 4.93 -3.10
C MET A 122 -13.27 4.64 -4.59
N LEU A 123 -14.25 3.80 -4.92
CA LEU A 123 -14.60 3.49 -6.31
C LEU A 123 -15.05 4.72 -7.09
N LYS A 124 -15.81 5.63 -6.44
CA LYS A 124 -16.19 6.91 -7.04
C LYS A 124 -14.97 7.77 -7.37
N LEU A 125 -14.01 7.90 -6.45
CA LEU A 125 -12.78 8.66 -6.68
C LEU A 125 -11.94 8.05 -7.82
N ILE A 126 -11.88 6.73 -7.91
CA ILE A 126 -11.17 6.03 -9.01
C ILE A 126 -11.87 6.30 -10.35
N ALA A 127 -13.20 6.24 -10.40
CA ALA A 127 -13.96 6.53 -11.60
C ALA A 127 -13.75 7.99 -12.07
N GLU A 128 -13.75 8.95 -11.15
CA GLU A 128 -13.41 10.36 -11.44
C GLU A 128 -11.98 10.48 -12.00
N ALA A 129 -10.99 9.82 -11.39
CA ALA A 129 -9.60 9.88 -11.82
C ALA A 129 -9.40 9.25 -13.21
N ARG A 130 -10.11 8.18 -13.53
CA ARG A 130 -10.05 7.49 -14.84
C ARG A 130 -10.53 8.36 -16.00
N ILE A 131 -11.29 9.42 -15.76
CA ILE A 131 -11.63 10.41 -16.80
C ILE A 131 -10.35 11.07 -17.36
N PHE A 132 -9.37 11.33 -16.48
CA PHE A 132 -8.10 11.98 -16.84
C PHE A 132 -6.94 10.96 -17.05
N ARG A 133 -7.04 9.79 -16.45
CA ARG A 133 -6.07 8.69 -16.47
C ARG A 133 -6.76 7.37 -16.83
N PRO A 134 -7.21 7.16 -18.10
CA PRO A 134 -7.96 5.97 -18.49
C PRO A 134 -7.23 4.65 -18.22
N GLN A 135 -5.89 4.68 -18.23
CA GLN A 135 -5.03 3.52 -17.96
C GLN A 135 -4.80 3.23 -16.49
N LEU A 136 -5.36 4.02 -15.57
CA LEU A 136 -5.19 3.80 -14.13
C LEU A 136 -5.73 2.43 -13.73
N ALA A 137 -4.81 1.52 -13.38
CA ALA A 137 -5.15 0.24 -12.82
C ALA A 137 -5.56 0.38 -11.35
N ALA A 138 -6.49 -0.44 -10.90
CA ALA A 138 -6.86 -0.51 -9.50
C ALA A 138 -7.10 -1.96 -9.08
N ARG A 139 -6.75 -2.33 -7.84
CA ARG A 139 -6.95 -3.68 -7.29
C ARG A 139 -7.26 -3.59 -5.80
N PHE A 140 -8.20 -4.42 -5.36
CA PHE A 140 -8.33 -4.69 -3.94
C PHE A 140 -7.23 -5.63 -3.47
N VAL A 141 -6.70 -5.42 -2.27
CA VAL A 141 -5.84 -6.36 -1.56
C VAL A 141 -6.47 -6.69 -0.20
N LEU A 142 -6.74 -7.96 0.04
CA LEU A 142 -7.31 -8.40 1.30
C LEU A 142 -6.20 -8.49 2.35
N ASN A 143 -6.32 -7.66 3.39
CA ASN A 143 -5.34 -7.51 4.46
C ASN A 143 -5.93 -7.92 5.82
N ARG A 144 -5.07 -8.30 6.74
CA ARG A 144 -5.44 -8.76 8.09
C ARG A 144 -6.43 -9.93 8.06
N CYS A 145 -6.20 -10.86 7.18
CA CYS A 145 -7.02 -12.05 7.08
C CYS A 145 -6.79 -12.97 8.28
N GLY A 146 -7.84 -13.29 9.01
CA GLY A 146 -7.81 -14.42 9.92
C GLY A 146 -7.66 -15.74 9.14
N ALA A 147 -6.82 -16.64 9.64
CA ALA A 147 -6.57 -17.91 8.97
C ALA A 147 -7.90 -18.69 8.80
N ARG A 148 -8.28 -18.99 7.55
CA ARG A 148 -9.42 -19.83 7.18
C ARG A 148 -10.79 -19.38 7.72
N THR A 149 -10.99 -18.09 7.99
CA THR A 149 -12.27 -17.59 8.50
C THR A 149 -13.34 -17.56 7.40
N ILE A 150 -14.59 -17.84 7.76
CA ILE A 150 -15.76 -17.71 6.87
C ILE A 150 -15.84 -16.27 6.34
N LEU A 151 -15.65 -15.31 7.24
CA LEU A 151 -15.71 -13.88 6.91
C LEU A 151 -14.69 -13.48 5.84
N ALA A 152 -13.46 -13.97 5.90
CA ALA A 152 -12.45 -13.69 4.87
C ALA A 152 -12.89 -14.24 3.50
N ARG A 153 -13.46 -15.44 3.47
CA ARG A 153 -13.97 -16.05 2.22
C ARG A 153 -15.16 -15.29 1.65
N GLU A 154 -16.10 -14.85 2.49
CA GLU A 154 -17.27 -14.09 2.06
C GLU A 154 -16.86 -12.70 1.56
N THR A 155 -15.93 -12.01 2.27
CA THR A 155 -15.39 -10.72 1.82
C THR A 155 -14.66 -10.87 0.47
N ALA A 156 -13.86 -11.90 0.31
CA ALA A 156 -13.18 -12.17 -0.96
C ALA A 156 -14.18 -12.40 -2.11
N LYS A 157 -15.24 -13.19 -1.87
CA LYS A 157 -16.32 -13.41 -2.85
C LYS A 157 -17.08 -12.13 -3.19
N ALA A 158 -17.31 -11.26 -2.20
CA ALA A 158 -17.96 -9.97 -2.41
C ALA A 158 -17.07 -9.06 -3.26
N LEU A 159 -15.79 -8.90 -2.89
CA LEU A 159 -14.84 -8.06 -3.62
C LEU A 159 -14.56 -8.57 -5.05
N ALA A 160 -14.58 -9.89 -5.28
CA ALA A 160 -14.40 -10.47 -6.62
C ALA A 160 -15.51 -10.09 -7.62
N ARG A 161 -16.64 -9.56 -7.14
CA ARG A 161 -17.77 -9.12 -7.99
C ARG A 161 -17.70 -7.62 -8.35
N HIS A 162 -16.74 -6.91 -7.77
CA HIS A 162 -16.56 -5.48 -8.01
C HIS A 162 -15.52 -5.22 -9.13
N ASP A 163 -15.67 -4.11 -9.80
CA ASP A 163 -14.60 -3.44 -10.53
C ASP A 163 -14.10 -2.30 -9.62
N PRO A 164 -12.84 -2.27 -9.24
CA PRO A 164 -11.72 -3.12 -9.67
C PRO A 164 -11.72 -4.53 -9.03
N PRO A 165 -11.07 -5.52 -9.68
CA PRO A 165 -10.95 -6.87 -9.15
C PRO A 165 -9.99 -6.95 -7.95
N MET A 166 -10.12 -8.01 -7.18
CA MET A 166 -9.25 -8.33 -6.05
C MET A 166 -8.00 -9.09 -6.52
N LEU A 167 -6.87 -8.85 -5.87
CA LEU A 167 -5.64 -9.64 -6.02
C LEU A 167 -5.83 -11.06 -5.45
N ALA A 168 -5.11 -12.02 -6.01
CA ALA A 168 -5.07 -13.38 -5.46
C ALA A 168 -4.27 -13.42 -4.15
N SER A 169 -3.23 -12.60 -4.04
CA SER A 169 -2.41 -12.46 -2.83
C SER A 169 -3.21 -11.81 -1.70
N THR A 170 -3.12 -12.40 -0.52
CA THR A 170 -3.75 -11.90 0.71
C THR A 170 -2.72 -11.81 1.82
N ILE A 171 -2.91 -10.90 2.76
CA ILE A 171 -2.01 -10.71 3.90
C ILE A 171 -2.71 -11.12 5.18
N GLY A 172 -2.11 -12.05 5.91
CA GLY A 172 -2.63 -12.56 7.17
C GLY A 172 -2.57 -11.55 8.31
N GLN A 173 -3.48 -11.69 9.28
CA GLN A 173 -3.39 -10.94 10.52
C GLN A 173 -2.31 -11.58 11.40
N ARG A 174 -1.20 -10.86 11.59
CA ARG A 174 -0.03 -11.32 12.33
C ARG A 174 0.51 -10.24 13.27
N ILE A 175 0.86 -10.62 14.47
CA ILE A 175 1.44 -9.73 15.49
C ILE A 175 2.80 -9.19 15.01
N VAL A 176 3.57 -9.98 14.27
CA VAL A 176 4.91 -9.60 13.79
C VAL A 176 4.94 -8.30 13.00
N PHE A 177 3.86 -7.92 12.31
CA PHE A 177 3.77 -6.61 11.62
C PHE A 177 3.77 -5.44 12.59
N ALA A 178 3.08 -5.58 13.73
CA ALA A 178 3.05 -4.55 14.78
C ALA A 178 4.38 -4.48 15.53
N ASP A 179 4.98 -5.63 15.84
CA ASP A 179 6.28 -5.71 16.51
C ASP A 179 7.39 -5.12 15.64
N ALA A 180 7.39 -5.43 14.34
CA ALA A 180 8.31 -4.84 13.38
C ALA A 180 8.17 -3.32 13.30
N ALA A 181 6.93 -2.82 13.16
CA ALA A 181 6.66 -1.39 13.07
C ALA A 181 7.15 -0.63 14.30
N ARG A 182 6.96 -1.18 15.52
CA ARG A 182 7.36 -0.56 16.79
C ARG A 182 8.87 -0.27 16.88
N THR A 183 9.69 -1.04 16.18
CA THR A 183 11.15 -0.95 16.20
C THR A 183 11.75 -0.50 14.86
N GLY A 184 10.94 0.09 13.96
CA GLY A 184 11.42 0.54 12.66
C GLY A 184 11.92 -0.61 11.76
N ARG A 185 11.46 -1.83 12.02
CA ARG A 185 11.83 -3.04 11.25
C ARG A 185 10.77 -3.39 10.22
N LEU A 186 11.19 -4.13 9.23
CA LEU A 186 10.34 -4.92 8.35
C LEU A 186 10.23 -6.35 8.90
N VAL A 187 9.21 -7.09 8.50
CA VAL A 187 9.09 -8.51 8.89
C VAL A 187 10.28 -9.33 8.44
N ALA A 188 10.88 -8.99 7.29
CA ALA A 188 12.09 -9.62 6.78
C ALA A 188 13.35 -9.33 7.62
N ASP A 189 13.38 -8.23 8.40
CA ASP A 189 14.47 -7.96 9.34
C ASP A 189 14.39 -8.83 10.60
N ILE A 190 13.23 -9.48 10.84
CA ILE A 190 12.99 -10.33 12.01
C ILE A 190 13.15 -11.81 11.65
N ASP A 191 12.49 -12.25 10.58
CA ASP A 191 12.51 -13.63 10.10
C ASP A 191 12.23 -13.63 8.60
N ASP A 192 13.30 -13.83 7.81
CA ASP A 192 13.27 -13.75 6.35
C ASP A 192 12.50 -14.91 5.68
N ASP A 193 12.35 -16.03 6.38
CA ASP A 193 11.63 -17.22 5.90
C ASP A 193 10.18 -17.29 6.36
N SER A 194 9.71 -16.30 7.10
CA SER A 194 8.36 -16.30 7.67
C SER A 194 7.27 -16.26 6.60
N SER A 195 6.11 -16.80 6.94
CA SER A 195 4.93 -16.71 6.08
C SER A 195 4.49 -15.25 5.80
N ALA A 196 4.81 -14.31 6.69
CA ALA A 196 4.57 -12.89 6.46
C ALA A 196 5.42 -12.36 5.30
N VAL A 197 6.70 -12.73 5.25
CA VAL A 197 7.60 -12.38 4.13
C VAL A 197 7.13 -13.01 2.82
N GLN A 198 6.75 -14.29 2.85
CA GLN A 198 6.25 -14.99 1.67
C GLN A 198 4.97 -14.34 1.11
N GLU A 199 4.04 -13.92 1.97
CA GLU A 199 2.82 -13.21 1.57
C GLU A 199 3.14 -11.84 0.93
N ILE A 200 4.07 -11.08 1.49
CA ILE A 200 4.53 -9.80 0.91
C ILE A 200 5.26 -10.03 -0.42
N ALA A 201 6.10 -11.04 -0.52
CA ALA A 201 6.80 -11.38 -1.76
C ALA A 201 5.84 -11.79 -2.88
N ALA A 202 4.80 -12.57 -2.54
CA ALA A 202 3.74 -12.93 -3.48
C ALA A 202 2.95 -11.69 -3.96
N LEU A 203 2.58 -10.80 -3.03
CA LEU A 203 1.91 -9.54 -3.35
C LEU A 203 2.77 -8.66 -4.27
N ALA A 204 4.06 -8.49 -3.96
CA ALA A 204 4.98 -7.69 -4.77
C ALA A 204 5.08 -8.23 -6.21
N SER A 205 5.19 -9.55 -6.35
CA SER A 205 5.25 -10.21 -7.67
C SER A 205 3.94 -10.08 -8.45
N GLU A 206 2.79 -10.11 -7.79
CA GLU A 206 1.50 -9.94 -8.43
C GLU A 206 1.30 -8.50 -8.91
N VAL A 207 1.72 -7.52 -8.10
CA VAL A 207 1.69 -6.09 -8.45
C VAL A 207 2.55 -5.79 -9.68
N GLU A 208 3.78 -6.31 -9.73
CA GLU A 208 4.67 -6.12 -10.89
C GLU A 208 4.07 -6.64 -12.20
N ARG A 209 3.35 -7.78 -12.15
CA ARG A 209 2.69 -8.35 -13.34
C ARG A 209 1.51 -7.55 -13.88
N ILE A 210 0.91 -6.69 -13.06
CA ILE A 210 -0.24 -5.88 -13.48
C ILE A 210 0.21 -4.64 -14.25
N VAL A 211 1.39 -4.12 -13.94
CA VAL A 211 1.90 -2.86 -14.48
C VAL A 211 2.97 -3.09 -15.55
N ALA A 212 3.43 -4.35 -15.70
CA ALA A 212 4.34 -4.75 -16.78
C ALA A 212 3.61 -4.74 -18.14
#